data_e80d33562278a2c59013b799b8ab6b89
#
_entry.id   e80d33562278a2c59013b799b8ab6b89
#
_cell.length_a   1.000
_cell.length_b   1.000
_cell.length_c   1.000
_cell.angle_alpha   90.00
_cell.angle_beta   90.00
_cell.angle_gamma   90.00
#
_symmetry.space_group_name_H-M   'P 1'
#
loop_
_entity.id
_entity.type
_entity.pdbx_description
1 polymer ?
#
loop_
_entity_poly.entity_id
_entity_poly.type
_entity_poly.pdbx_seq_one_letter_code
_entity_poly.pdbx_strand_id
1 'polypeptide(L)'
;MLFQSYIFILLFFPLCLLGFWGLKRQKLLQLWLIAFSLWFYGAASLYYLLLLLGSIAWNYAFFRAIERGIGRVTERVSGSAMERAEYGMERDGSRKRLLLGIGIAGNLALLCFFKYFNAISAGWSQMKGLEDPILQLALPLGISFFTFQQIGFLADAYKGEVGACSLREY
;
A
#
# COMPACT_ATOMS: atom_id res chain seq x y z
N MET A 1 -2.64 19.71 -4.79
CA MET A 1 -3.97 20.31 -4.56
C MET A 1 -4.41 19.98 -3.15
N LEU A 2 -4.91 20.96 -2.38
CA LEU A 2 -5.51 20.75 -1.07
C LEU A 2 -7.01 20.45 -1.26
N PHE A 3 -7.59 19.59 -0.44
CA PHE A 3 -9.05 19.29 -0.48
C PHE A 3 -9.93 20.54 -0.31
N GLN A 4 -9.40 21.58 0.30
CA GLN A 4 -10.07 22.86 0.49
C GLN A 4 -9.93 23.82 -0.71
N SER A 5 -9.22 23.42 -1.77
CA SER A 5 -9.06 24.24 -2.96
C SER A 5 -10.40 24.37 -3.71
N TYR A 6 -10.77 25.58 -4.11
CA TYR A 6 -11.95 25.83 -4.95
C TYR A 6 -11.95 24.99 -6.24
N ILE A 7 -10.77 24.74 -6.80
CA ILE A 7 -10.60 23.89 -7.99
C ILE A 7 -11.00 22.43 -7.68
N PHE A 8 -10.69 21.91 -6.49
CA PHE A 8 -11.11 20.59 -6.08
C PHE A 8 -12.63 20.48 -5.95
N ILE A 9 -13.26 21.44 -5.26
CA ILE A 9 -14.69 21.39 -4.96
C ILE A 9 -15.53 21.67 -6.21
N LEU A 10 -15.16 22.64 -7.04
CA LEU A 10 -15.97 23.12 -8.16
C LEU A 10 -15.72 22.36 -9.47
N LEU A 11 -14.56 21.80 -9.66
CA LEU A 11 -14.18 21.15 -10.92
C LEU A 11 -13.93 19.66 -10.76
N PHE A 12 -13.03 19.27 -9.85
CA PHE A 12 -12.59 17.88 -9.71
C PHE A 12 -13.73 16.98 -9.16
N PHE A 13 -14.37 17.41 -8.09
CA PHE A 13 -15.44 16.63 -7.43
C PHE A 13 -16.67 16.43 -8.32
N PRO A 14 -17.25 17.46 -8.98
CA PRO A 14 -18.36 17.26 -9.91
C PRO A 14 -18.01 16.39 -11.13
N LEU A 15 -16.79 16.53 -11.69
CA LEU A 15 -16.32 15.69 -12.79
C LEU A 15 -16.21 14.22 -12.39
N CYS A 16 -15.70 13.95 -11.19
CA CYS A 16 -15.64 12.60 -10.62
C CYS A 16 -17.04 11.99 -10.45
N LEU A 17 -18.01 12.78 -9.93
CA LEU A 17 -19.41 12.38 -9.76
C LEU A 17 -20.13 12.15 -11.09
N LEU A 18 -19.92 13.00 -12.09
CA LEU A 18 -20.50 12.81 -13.42
C LEU A 18 -20.04 11.50 -14.07
N GLY A 19 -18.75 11.17 -13.94
CA GLY A 19 -18.22 9.90 -14.39
C GLY A 19 -18.81 8.71 -13.61
N PHE A 20 -18.98 8.87 -12.29
CA PHE A 20 -19.60 7.85 -11.45
C PHE A 20 -21.05 7.55 -11.88
N TRP A 21 -21.84 8.55 -12.18
CA TRP A 21 -23.24 8.39 -12.61
C TRP A 21 -23.38 7.98 -14.08
N GLY A 22 -22.45 8.41 -14.95
CA GLY A 22 -22.46 8.11 -16.38
C GLY A 22 -21.99 6.69 -16.73
N LEU A 23 -21.11 6.11 -15.94
CA LEU A 23 -20.49 4.81 -16.21
C LEU A 23 -21.31 3.67 -15.58
N LYS A 24 -22.16 3.03 -16.36
CA LYS A 24 -22.98 1.88 -15.91
C LYS A 24 -22.20 0.57 -15.74
N ARG A 25 -20.99 0.46 -16.33
CA ARG A 25 -20.15 -0.74 -16.25
C ARG A 25 -19.21 -0.66 -15.06
N GLN A 26 -19.31 -1.57 -14.09
CA GLN A 26 -18.46 -1.63 -12.89
C GLN A 26 -16.96 -1.55 -13.20
N LYS A 27 -16.48 -2.26 -14.24
CA LYS A 27 -15.05 -2.24 -14.63
C LYS A 27 -14.59 -0.86 -15.09
N LEU A 28 -15.42 -0.13 -15.84
CA LEU A 28 -15.10 1.23 -16.30
C LEU A 28 -15.17 2.22 -15.15
N LEU A 29 -16.12 2.03 -14.24
CA LEU A 29 -16.25 2.84 -13.04
C LEU A 29 -15.02 2.73 -12.13
N GLN A 30 -14.55 1.50 -11.88
CA GLN A 30 -13.32 1.27 -11.11
C GLN A 30 -12.12 1.95 -11.75
N LEU A 31 -11.93 1.77 -13.07
CA LEU A 31 -10.84 2.44 -13.80
C LEU A 31 -10.93 3.95 -13.74
N TRP A 32 -12.14 4.51 -13.83
CA TRP A 32 -12.39 5.94 -13.71
C TRP A 32 -11.97 6.48 -12.35
N LEU A 33 -12.41 5.82 -11.27
CA LEU A 33 -12.06 6.21 -9.90
C LEU A 33 -10.57 6.10 -9.64
N ILE A 34 -9.92 5.04 -10.11
CA ILE A 34 -8.46 4.86 -10.00
C ILE A 34 -7.74 5.99 -10.76
N ALA A 35 -8.13 6.27 -12.00
CA ALA A 35 -7.51 7.32 -12.81
C ALA A 35 -7.64 8.70 -12.16
N PHE A 36 -8.82 9.03 -11.62
CA PHE A 36 -9.05 10.29 -10.91
C PHE A 36 -8.26 10.37 -9.60
N SER A 37 -8.17 9.29 -8.84
CA SER A 37 -7.35 9.22 -7.64
C SER A 37 -5.87 9.44 -7.94
N LEU A 38 -5.34 8.78 -8.96
CA LEU A 38 -3.96 8.95 -9.40
C LEU A 38 -3.70 10.37 -9.94
N TRP A 39 -4.64 10.93 -10.69
CA TRP A 39 -4.54 12.32 -11.15
C TRP A 39 -4.51 13.30 -9.98
N PHE A 40 -5.37 13.12 -8.99
CA PHE A 40 -5.36 13.96 -7.78
C PHE A 40 -4.00 13.94 -7.07
N TYR A 41 -3.45 12.74 -6.86
CA TYR A 41 -2.13 12.58 -6.25
C TYR A 41 -1.00 13.17 -7.12
N GLY A 42 -1.03 12.93 -8.43
CA GLY A 42 -0.05 13.46 -9.37
C GLY A 42 -0.08 14.97 -9.49
N ALA A 43 -1.26 15.59 -9.39
CA ALA A 43 -1.43 17.04 -9.39
C ALA A 43 -0.87 17.68 -8.10
N ALA A 44 -0.80 16.95 -6.99
CA ALA A 44 -0.16 17.42 -5.76
C ALA A 44 1.37 17.37 -5.88
N SER A 45 1.92 16.22 -6.26
CA SER A 45 3.34 16.02 -6.54
C SER A 45 3.57 14.67 -7.22
N LEU A 46 4.31 14.66 -8.30
CA LEU A 46 4.71 13.43 -9.00
C LEU A 46 5.53 12.49 -8.09
N TYR A 47 6.34 13.08 -7.20
CA TYR A 47 7.14 12.32 -6.23
C TYR A 47 6.26 11.48 -5.30
N TYR A 48 5.18 12.07 -4.75
CA TYR A 48 4.26 11.35 -3.87
C TYR A 48 3.43 10.30 -4.61
N LEU A 49 3.10 10.55 -5.87
CA LEU A 49 2.46 9.56 -6.73
C LEU A 49 3.36 8.34 -6.93
N LEU A 50 4.63 8.54 -7.27
CA LEU A 50 5.60 7.45 -7.43
C LEU A 50 5.81 6.67 -6.13
N LEU A 51 5.83 7.36 -4.99
CA LEU A 51 5.94 6.73 -3.67
C LEU A 51 4.71 5.87 -3.37
N LEU A 52 3.50 6.37 -3.65
CA LEU A 52 2.26 5.61 -3.48
C LEU A 52 2.26 4.35 -4.37
N LEU A 53 2.59 4.49 -5.65
CA LEU A 53 2.68 3.37 -6.60
C LEU A 53 3.74 2.35 -6.18
N GLY A 54 4.90 2.83 -5.71
CA GLY A 54 5.96 1.97 -5.17
C GLY A 54 5.51 1.19 -3.94
N SER A 55 4.78 1.85 -3.02
CA SER A 55 4.21 1.21 -1.84
C SER A 55 3.16 0.14 -2.21
N ILE A 56 2.27 0.44 -3.17
CA ILE A 56 1.30 -0.52 -3.70
C ILE A 56 2.02 -1.73 -4.32
N ALA A 57 3.02 -1.50 -5.18
CA ALA A 57 3.77 -2.57 -5.83
C ALA A 57 4.50 -3.45 -4.80
N TRP A 58 5.11 -2.84 -3.78
CA TRP A 58 5.76 -3.54 -2.68
C TRP A 58 4.78 -4.47 -1.96
N ASN A 59 3.67 -3.94 -1.50
CA ASN A 59 2.68 -4.72 -0.75
C ASN A 59 2.02 -5.79 -1.60
N TYR A 60 1.73 -5.51 -2.87
CA TYR A 60 1.19 -6.49 -3.80
C TYR A 60 2.18 -7.63 -4.07
N ALA A 61 3.48 -7.36 -4.14
CA ALA A 61 4.49 -8.41 -4.27
C ALA A 61 4.51 -9.35 -3.05
N PHE A 62 4.41 -8.81 -1.83
CA PHE A 62 4.31 -9.61 -0.61
C PHE A 62 3.01 -10.40 -0.54
N PHE A 63 1.88 -9.77 -0.89
CA PHE A 63 0.59 -10.46 -1.02
C PHE A 63 0.70 -11.68 -1.94
N ARG A 64 1.23 -11.50 -3.15
CA ARG A 64 1.43 -12.60 -4.11
C ARG A 64 2.39 -13.68 -3.60
N ALA A 65 3.41 -13.30 -2.83
CA ALA A 65 4.33 -14.26 -2.23
C ALA A 65 3.64 -15.11 -1.14
N ILE A 66 2.78 -14.49 -0.32
CA ILE A 66 1.97 -15.17 0.70
C ILE A 66 0.93 -16.08 0.03
N GLU A 67 0.20 -15.59 -0.98
CA GLU A 67 -0.80 -16.35 -1.73
C GLU A 67 -0.20 -17.60 -2.39
N ARG A 68 0.95 -17.46 -3.06
CA ARG A 68 1.65 -18.61 -3.67
C ARG A 68 2.07 -19.66 -2.64
N GLY A 69 2.36 -19.25 -1.41
CA GLY A 69 2.59 -20.17 -0.29
C GLY A 69 1.33 -20.94 0.08
N ILE A 70 0.14 -20.31 0.04
CA ILE A 70 -1.15 -20.96 0.33
C ILE A 70 -1.50 -21.99 -0.77
N GLY A 71 -1.39 -21.63 -2.03
CA GLY A 71 -1.69 -22.53 -3.16
C GLY A 71 -0.87 -23.80 -3.18
N ARG A 72 0.43 -23.73 -2.86
CA ARG A 72 1.31 -24.90 -2.78
C ARG A 72 0.94 -25.87 -1.65
N VAL A 73 0.43 -25.37 -0.52
CA VAL A 73 -0.04 -26.20 0.58
C VAL A 73 -1.30 -26.95 0.16
N THR A 74 -2.23 -26.29 -0.50
CA THR A 74 -3.50 -26.89 -0.94
C THR A 74 -3.27 -27.98 -2.00
N GLU A 75 -2.35 -27.79 -2.96
CA GLU A 75 -1.98 -28.83 -3.93
C GLU A 75 -1.29 -30.03 -3.27
N ARG A 76 -0.46 -29.83 -2.25
CA ARG A 76 0.24 -30.93 -1.57
C ARG A 76 -0.67 -31.75 -0.68
N VAL A 77 -1.69 -31.15 -0.09
CA VAL A 77 -2.68 -31.86 0.76
C VAL A 77 -3.62 -32.73 -0.09
N SER A 78 -3.82 -32.39 -1.35
CA SER A 78 -4.62 -33.18 -2.31
C SER A 78 -3.88 -34.41 -2.87
N GLY A 79 -2.56 -34.50 -2.72
CA GLY A 79 -1.74 -35.62 -3.19
C GLY A 79 -1.22 -36.45 -2.01
N SER A 80 -1.63 -37.72 -1.93
CA SER A 80 -1.34 -38.73 -0.93
C SER A 80 0.13 -38.79 -0.44
N ALA A 81 0.46 -38.04 0.63
CA ALA A 81 1.65 -38.27 1.46
C ALA A 81 1.51 -37.49 2.77
N MET A 82 0.75 -38.04 3.70
CA MET A 82 0.40 -37.43 4.99
C MET A 82 1.62 -37.07 5.84
N GLU A 83 2.69 -37.84 5.81
CA GLU A 83 3.89 -37.67 6.65
C GLU A 83 4.85 -36.55 6.10
N ARG A 84 4.87 -36.34 4.78
CA ARG A 84 5.63 -35.21 4.17
C ARG A 84 4.87 -33.88 4.22
N ALA A 85 3.57 -33.92 4.42
CA ALA A 85 2.72 -32.73 4.52
C ALA A 85 2.99 -31.98 5.83
N GLU A 86 3.21 -32.67 6.94
CA GLU A 86 3.41 -32.08 8.27
C GLU A 86 4.70 -31.24 8.34
N TYR A 87 5.80 -31.76 7.82
CA TYR A 87 7.09 -31.04 7.78
C TYR A 87 7.11 -29.87 6.77
N GLY A 88 6.37 -30.02 5.67
CA GLY A 88 6.18 -28.97 4.66
C GLY A 88 5.28 -27.82 5.17
N MET A 89 4.29 -28.12 5.97
CA MET A 89 3.33 -27.17 6.53
C MET A 89 3.97 -26.24 7.56
N GLU A 90 4.85 -26.76 8.41
CA GLU A 90 5.57 -25.99 9.43
C GLU A 90 6.58 -25.01 8.78
N ARG A 91 7.28 -25.46 7.75
CA ARG A 91 8.24 -24.63 7.00
C ARG A 91 7.57 -23.54 6.16
N ASP A 92 6.42 -23.83 5.55
CA ASP A 92 5.62 -22.84 4.81
C ASP A 92 4.94 -21.85 5.75
N GLY A 93 4.51 -22.26 6.94
CA GLY A 93 3.99 -21.39 7.98
C GLY A 93 5.03 -20.37 8.47
N SER A 94 6.26 -20.80 8.69
CA SER A 94 7.36 -19.92 9.10
C SER A 94 7.73 -18.91 8.00
N ARG A 95 7.75 -19.32 6.73
CA ARG A 95 7.99 -18.42 5.59
C ARG A 95 6.88 -17.37 5.45
N LYS A 96 5.62 -17.73 5.60
CA LYS A 96 4.49 -16.80 5.54
C LYS A 96 4.56 -15.76 6.66
N ARG A 97 4.90 -16.20 7.89
CA ARG A 97 5.11 -15.27 9.03
C ARG A 97 6.25 -14.30 8.76
N LEU A 98 7.36 -14.79 8.20
CA LEU A 98 8.51 -13.95 7.85
C LEU A 98 8.14 -12.92 6.76
N LEU A 99 7.45 -13.34 5.70
CA LEU A 99 6.98 -12.46 4.63
C LEU A 99 6.03 -11.39 5.15
N LEU A 100 5.07 -11.78 5.98
CA LEU A 100 4.17 -10.83 6.66
C LEU A 100 4.96 -9.84 7.52
N GLY A 101 5.89 -10.34 8.33
CA GLY A 101 6.73 -9.50 9.20
C GLY A 101 7.56 -8.48 8.40
N ILE A 102 8.20 -8.90 7.31
CA ILE A 102 8.98 -8.01 6.43
C ILE A 102 8.05 -7.00 5.73
N GLY A 103 6.89 -7.43 5.25
CA GLY A 103 5.90 -6.53 4.64
C GLY A 103 5.42 -5.45 5.61
N ILE A 104 5.07 -5.82 6.83
CA ILE A 104 4.66 -4.88 7.89
C ILE A 104 5.82 -3.96 8.28
N ALA A 105 7.01 -4.52 8.52
CA ALA A 105 8.19 -3.74 8.89
C ALA A 105 8.56 -2.71 7.82
N GLY A 106 8.49 -3.08 6.54
CA GLY A 106 8.72 -2.16 5.43
C GLY A 106 7.71 -0.99 5.39
N ASN A 107 6.43 -1.28 5.62
CA ASN A 107 5.39 -0.25 5.71
C ASN A 107 5.61 0.70 6.91
N LEU A 108 5.92 0.15 8.08
CA LEU A 108 6.21 0.94 9.27
C LEU A 108 7.50 1.75 9.12
N ALA A 109 8.54 1.19 8.52
CA ALA A 109 9.78 1.89 8.24
C ALA A 109 9.55 3.09 7.32
N LEU A 110 8.76 2.91 6.26
CA LEU A 110 8.37 3.98 5.35
C LEU A 110 7.60 5.08 6.09
N LEU A 111 6.61 4.72 6.91
CA LEU A 111 5.85 5.65 7.71
C LEU A 111 6.73 6.41 8.71
N CYS A 112 7.59 5.70 9.44
CA CYS A 112 8.52 6.30 10.40
C CYS A 112 9.51 7.24 9.70
N PHE A 113 10.04 6.83 8.55
CA PHE A 113 10.94 7.66 7.78
C PHE A 113 10.29 9.02 7.45
N PHE A 114 9.13 9.02 6.82
CA PHE A 114 8.48 10.28 6.44
C PHE A 114 7.99 11.10 7.63
N LYS A 115 7.50 10.46 8.69
CA LYS A 115 6.96 11.13 9.86
C LYS A 115 8.05 11.79 10.72
N TYR A 116 9.18 11.10 10.90
CA TYR A 116 10.22 11.54 11.83
C TYR A 116 11.41 12.20 11.14
N PHE A 117 11.53 12.09 9.81
CA PHE A 117 12.64 12.67 9.06
C PHE A 117 12.82 14.16 9.32
N ASN A 118 11.73 14.94 9.29
CA ASN A 118 11.79 16.39 9.53
C ASN A 118 12.22 16.73 10.96
N ALA A 119 11.77 15.96 11.94
CA ALA A 119 12.16 16.16 13.34
C ALA A 119 13.66 15.84 13.55
N ILE A 120 14.14 14.77 12.93
CA ILE A 120 15.55 14.37 12.99
C ILE A 120 16.42 15.40 12.27
N SER A 121 16.02 15.86 11.06
CA SER A 121 16.77 16.85 10.29
C SER A 121 16.86 18.19 11.01
N ALA A 122 15.77 18.66 11.65
CA ALA A 122 15.74 19.87 12.44
C ALA A 122 16.66 19.76 13.66
N GLY A 123 16.61 18.65 14.40
CA GLY A 123 17.51 18.41 15.55
C GLY A 123 18.98 18.38 15.13
N TRP A 124 19.28 17.77 13.99
CA TRP A 124 20.65 17.73 13.45
C TRP A 124 21.16 19.11 13.04
N SER A 125 20.30 19.95 12.42
CA SER A 125 20.64 21.31 12.02
C SER A 125 20.94 22.19 13.26
N GLN A 126 20.13 22.07 14.31
CA GLN A 126 20.35 22.77 15.57
C GLN A 126 21.70 22.38 16.24
N MET A 127 22.04 21.09 16.22
CA MET A 127 23.32 20.63 16.76
C MET A 127 24.53 21.17 15.98
N LYS A 128 24.38 21.45 14.68
CA LYS A 128 25.43 22.04 13.83
C LYS A 128 25.40 23.56 13.78
N GLY A 129 24.51 24.22 14.49
CA GLY A 129 24.38 25.69 14.49
C GLY A 129 23.90 26.28 13.18
N LEU A 130 23.16 25.51 12.37
CA LEU A 130 22.55 25.95 11.12
C LEU A 130 21.15 26.50 11.43
N GLU A 131 20.84 27.69 10.94
CA GLU A 131 19.56 28.37 11.21
C GLU A 131 18.39 27.71 10.50
N ASP A 132 18.64 27.04 9.33
CA ASP A 132 17.60 26.37 8.57
C ASP A 132 17.80 24.85 8.52
N PRO A 133 16.70 24.04 8.57
CA PRO A 133 16.80 22.60 8.39
C PRO A 133 17.29 22.27 6.98
N ILE A 134 18.29 21.39 6.89
CA ILE A 134 19.00 21.03 5.65
C ILE A 134 18.03 20.50 4.57
N LEU A 135 16.94 19.89 4.97
CA LEU A 135 15.91 19.36 4.07
C LEU A 135 14.54 19.31 4.79
N GLN A 136 13.54 19.93 4.19
CA GLN A 136 12.16 19.80 4.64
C GLN A 136 11.41 18.85 3.68
N LEU A 137 11.13 17.65 4.13
CA LEU A 137 10.31 16.70 3.38
C LEU A 137 8.83 16.94 3.74
N ALA A 138 8.03 17.36 2.76
CA ALA A 138 6.60 17.46 2.99
C ALA A 138 6.01 16.06 3.18
N LEU A 139 5.15 15.91 4.20
CA LEU A 139 4.51 14.64 4.50
C LEU A 139 3.52 14.29 3.38
N PRO A 140 3.62 13.10 2.73
CA PRO A 140 2.64 12.68 1.73
C PRO A 140 1.23 12.64 2.32
N LEU A 141 0.27 13.16 1.56
CA LEU A 141 -1.12 13.18 1.98
C LEU A 141 -1.64 11.75 2.23
N GLY A 142 -2.13 11.49 3.45
CA GLY A 142 -2.71 10.20 3.80
C GLY A 142 -1.73 9.05 3.98
N ILE A 143 -0.40 9.30 4.10
CA ILE A 143 0.61 8.23 4.24
C ILE A 143 0.28 7.26 5.38
N SER A 144 -0.14 7.76 6.52
CA SER A 144 -0.52 6.90 7.64
C SER A 144 -1.72 6.04 7.31
N PHE A 145 -2.72 6.62 6.63
CA PHE A 145 -3.97 5.94 6.28
C PHE A 145 -3.72 4.79 5.32
N PHE A 146 -3.07 5.04 4.18
CA PHE A 146 -2.81 3.97 3.23
C PHE A 146 -1.81 2.93 3.75
N THR A 147 -0.86 3.32 4.61
CA THR A 147 0.05 2.37 5.26
C THR A 147 -0.72 1.40 6.15
N PHE A 148 -1.64 1.89 6.99
CA PHE A 148 -2.46 1.02 7.83
C PHE A 148 -3.40 0.13 7.03
N GLN A 149 -4.00 0.63 5.94
CA GLN A 149 -4.80 -0.20 5.05
C GLN A 149 -3.99 -1.34 4.43
N GLN A 150 -2.77 -1.05 3.96
CA GLN A 150 -1.89 -2.06 3.38
C GLN A 150 -1.45 -3.11 4.40
N ILE A 151 -1.15 -2.71 5.64
CA ILE A 151 -0.85 -3.64 6.73
C ILE A 151 -2.05 -4.54 7.04
N GLY A 152 -3.25 -3.96 7.13
CA GLY A 152 -4.49 -4.71 7.33
C GLY A 152 -4.71 -5.74 6.23
N PHE A 153 -4.58 -5.33 4.97
CA PHE A 153 -4.71 -6.22 3.82
C PHE A 153 -3.71 -7.39 3.84
N LEU A 154 -2.44 -7.13 4.19
CA LEU A 154 -1.44 -8.20 4.32
C LEU A 154 -1.76 -9.16 5.47
N ALA A 155 -2.29 -8.67 6.58
CA ALA A 155 -2.71 -9.49 7.71
C ALA A 155 -3.91 -10.38 7.34
N ASP A 156 -4.90 -9.85 6.63
CA ASP A 156 -6.07 -10.60 6.17
C ASP A 156 -5.69 -11.64 5.10
N ALA A 157 -4.75 -11.30 4.21
CA ALA A 157 -4.17 -12.25 3.26
C ALA A 157 -3.42 -13.40 3.97
N TYR A 158 -2.69 -13.09 5.04
CA TYR A 158 -2.02 -14.12 5.85
C TYR A 158 -3.01 -15.07 6.52
N LYS A 159 -4.14 -14.57 7.04
CA LYS A 159 -5.22 -15.37 7.62
C LYS A 159 -5.97 -16.21 6.58
N GLY A 160 -5.82 -15.90 5.27
CA GLY A 160 -6.57 -16.54 4.20
C GLY A 160 -7.98 -15.99 4.02
N GLU A 161 -8.30 -14.83 4.62
CA GLU A 161 -9.59 -14.16 4.50
C GLU A 161 -9.74 -13.46 3.13
N VAL A 162 -8.62 -13.15 2.47
CA VAL A 162 -8.58 -12.57 1.12
C VAL A 162 -8.31 -13.69 0.12
N GLY A 163 -9.26 -13.93 -0.80
CA GLY A 163 -9.08 -14.84 -1.92
C GLY A 163 -8.09 -14.32 -2.97
N ALA A 164 -7.88 -15.11 -4.05
CA ALA A 164 -7.06 -14.69 -5.18
C ALA A 164 -7.56 -13.35 -5.73
N CYS A 165 -6.79 -12.30 -5.51
CA CYS A 165 -7.13 -10.93 -5.84
C CYS A 165 -6.25 -10.44 -6.99
N SER A 166 -6.86 -9.83 -8.02
CA SER A 166 -6.10 -9.18 -9.10
C SER A 166 -5.62 -7.80 -8.64
N LEU A 167 -4.59 -7.26 -9.32
CA LEU A 167 -4.07 -5.91 -9.03
C LEU A 167 -5.15 -4.82 -9.08
N ARG A 168 -6.25 -5.09 -9.79
CA ARG A 168 -7.36 -4.17 -9.98
C ARG A 168 -8.35 -4.20 -8.80
N GLU A 169 -8.38 -5.30 -8.09
CA GLU A 169 -9.22 -5.53 -6.91
C GLU A 169 -8.48 -5.22 -5.61
N TYR A 170 -7.16 -5.19 -5.69
CA TYR A 170 -6.26 -4.72 -4.64
C TYR A 170 -6.37 -3.20 -4.47
#